data_0293b598a1336da1da324542818fd2b5
#
_entry.id   0293b598a1336da1da324542818fd2b5
#
_cell.length_a   1.000
_cell.length_b   1.000
_cell.length_c   1.000
_cell.angle_alpha   90.00
_cell.angle_beta   90.00
_cell.angle_gamma   90.00
#
_symmetry.space_group_name_H-M   'P 1'
#
loop_
_entity.id
_entity.type
_entity.pdbx_description
1 polymer ?
#
loop_
_entity_poly.entity_id
_entity_poly.type
_entity_poly.pdbx_seq_one_letter_code
_entity_poly.pdbx_strand_id
1 'polypeptide(L)'
;MHHTKKEIKFIIEALSVATLIVLIVMISLSTYFSYRKSETIEKFINTYYQEKMQNQELNLSIPNNKITCSSNQSNFTSSVVICEAKDINVTYQNIPFATIKTLSITHKSPVMQLSVQDMLNNLNTEIKLDKINFSEEFLAAPSFVDQNVTQLFEEYIAPQIKDIDISLSYIQKDLNKINTNAPINITLNVKNKSLTASFDIKNNIITYTQPQNTIFETSHGNETISINQQAFFQSAKFCINIKERDRVFLSLYNYYKMNYFLANNKERFNDYFLDIQSNELIDQETFKKQVSTLVDKSIKEMDQLSEQDFMQRENPSIFEMFMPFLQGFLQGYNSMCQSLSVPANKTLSLTKMNYLLQVDGEEIIDKILYDLDNNFTKER
;
A
#
# COMPACT_ATOMS: atom_id res chain seq x y z
N MET A 1 -22.15 -63.19 -27.76
CA MET A 1 -22.10 -61.71 -27.89
C MET A 1 -23.03 -60.91 -26.99
N HIS A 2 -24.07 -61.49 -26.43
CA HIS A 2 -25.00 -60.76 -25.50
C HIS A 2 -24.49 -60.64 -24.05
N HIS A 3 -23.65 -61.56 -23.56
CA HIS A 3 -23.08 -61.53 -22.19
C HIS A 3 -22.09 -60.39 -22.03
N THR A 4 -21.23 -60.17 -22.99
CA THR A 4 -20.21 -59.08 -22.92
C THR A 4 -20.80 -57.68 -22.87
N LYS A 5 -21.94 -57.41 -23.52
CA LYS A 5 -22.62 -56.10 -23.44
C LYS A 5 -23.21 -55.79 -22.03
N LYS A 6 -23.71 -56.80 -21.33
CA LYS A 6 -24.24 -56.67 -19.96
C LYS A 6 -23.13 -56.40 -18.95
N GLU A 7 -22.00 -57.11 -19.11
CA GLU A 7 -20.83 -56.92 -18.23
C GLU A 7 -20.20 -55.53 -18.39
N ILE A 8 -20.06 -55.05 -19.66
CA ILE A 8 -19.56 -53.72 -19.95
C ILE A 8 -20.49 -52.65 -19.37
N LYS A 9 -21.80 -52.79 -19.48
CA LYS A 9 -22.77 -51.84 -18.90
C LYS A 9 -22.66 -51.80 -17.37
N PHE A 10 -22.55 -52.95 -16.72
CA PHE A 10 -22.37 -53.04 -15.26
C PHE A 10 -21.06 -52.38 -14.79
N ILE A 11 -19.95 -52.56 -15.53
CA ILE A 11 -18.65 -51.94 -15.24
C ILE A 11 -18.77 -50.42 -15.36
N ILE A 12 -19.44 -49.90 -16.39
CA ILE A 12 -19.61 -48.46 -16.62
C ILE A 12 -20.49 -47.85 -15.49
N GLU A 13 -21.56 -48.52 -15.10
CA GLU A 13 -22.43 -48.09 -13.99
C GLU A 13 -21.68 -48.09 -12.66
N ALA A 14 -20.92 -49.17 -12.36
CA ALA A 14 -20.09 -49.25 -11.16
C ALA A 14 -18.99 -48.16 -11.11
N LEU A 15 -18.32 -47.91 -12.26
CA LEU A 15 -17.33 -46.82 -12.37
C LEU A 15 -17.96 -45.46 -12.20
N SER A 16 -19.14 -45.21 -12.75
CA SER A 16 -19.87 -43.93 -12.57
C SER A 16 -20.27 -43.68 -11.14
N VAL A 17 -20.75 -44.69 -10.44
CA VAL A 17 -21.11 -44.64 -9.00
C VAL A 17 -19.85 -44.42 -8.15
N ALA A 18 -18.75 -45.11 -8.41
CA ALA A 18 -17.50 -44.95 -7.72
C ALA A 18 -16.94 -43.49 -7.91
N THR A 19 -17.00 -42.98 -9.15
CA THR A 19 -16.59 -41.60 -9.44
C THR A 19 -17.46 -40.57 -8.71
N LEU A 20 -18.78 -40.80 -8.63
CA LEU A 20 -19.69 -39.92 -7.89
C LEU A 20 -19.38 -39.92 -6.38
N ILE A 21 -19.11 -41.09 -5.81
CA ILE A 21 -18.71 -41.20 -4.39
C ILE A 21 -17.42 -40.47 -4.11
N VAL A 22 -16.41 -40.64 -4.97
CA VAL A 22 -15.12 -39.92 -4.85
C VAL A 22 -15.34 -38.42 -4.92
N LEU A 23 -16.16 -37.93 -5.85
CA LEU A 23 -16.51 -36.52 -5.97
C LEU A 23 -17.19 -35.98 -4.70
N ILE A 24 -18.16 -36.70 -4.15
CA ILE A 24 -18.85 -36.31 -2.90
C ILE A 24 -17.86 -36.23 -1.75
N VAL A 25 -16.98 -37.21 -1.61
CA VAL A 25 -15.96 -37.24 -0.55
C VAL A 25 -14.99 -36.07 -0.72
N MET A 26 -14.53 -35.80 -1.94
CA MET A 26 -13.65 -34.65 -2.22
C MET A 26 -14.31 -33.31 -1.89
N ILE A 27 -15.57 -33.11 -2.25
CA ILE A 27 -16.33 -31.89 -1.92
C ILE A 27 -16.47 -31.75 -0.40
N SER A 28 -16.85 -32.81 0.29
CA SER A 28 -17.04 -32.80 1.74
C SER A 28 -15.75 -32.51 2.49
N LEU A 29 -14.63 -33.12 2.10
CA LEU A 29 -13.31 -32.84 2.66
C LEU A 29 -12.86 -31.40 2.40
N SER A 30 -13.02 -30.94 1.17
CA SER A 30 -12.67 -29.57 0.80
C SER A 30 -13.46 -28.53 1.60
N THR A 31 -14.77 -28.75 1.78
CA THR A 31 -15.64 -27.89 2.60
C THR A 31 -15.23 -27.90 4.07
N TYR A 32 -14.94 -29.09 4.61
CA TYR A 32 -14.47 -29.22 6.00
C TYR A 32 -13.15 -28.50 6.25
N PHE A 33 -12.16 -28.68 5.36
CA PHE A 33 -10.89 -28.00 5.49
C PHE A 33 -11.01 -26.48 5.34
N SER A 34 -11.85 -26.00 4.43
CA SER A 34 -12.13 -24.58 4.27
C SER A 34 -12.77 -23.97 5.54
N TYR A 35 -13.70 -24.68 6.15
CA TYR A 35 -14.31 -24.25 7.42
C TYR A 35 -13.27 -24.18 8.55
N ARG A 36 -12.48 -25.24 8.74
CA ARG A 36 -11.43 -25.27 9.77
C ARG A 36 -10.38 -24.17 9.56
N LYS A 37 -10.08 -23.83 8.32
CA LYS A 37 -9.19 -22.73 7.98
C LYS A 37 -9.78 -21.39 8.42
N SER A 38 -11.05 -21.13 8.16
CA SER A 38 -11.69 -19.87 8.60
C SER A 38 -11.67 -19.71 10.12
N GLU A 39 -11.93 -20.78 10.87
CA GLU A 39 -11.81 -20.77 12.34
C GLU A 39 -10.36 -20.47 12.80
N THR A 40 -9.36 -21.08 12.14
CA THR A 40 -7.95 -20.86 12.49
C THR A 40 -7.52 -19.42 12.24
N ILE A 41 -7.90 -18.87 11.08
CA ILE A 41 -7.61 -17.47 10.74
C ILE A 41 -8.35 -16.51 11.66
N GLU A 42 -9.64 -16.77 11.94
CA GLU A 42 -10.44 -15.96 12.85
C GLU A 42 -9.81 -15.88 14.25
N LYS A 43 -9.41 -17.03 14.78
CA LYS A 43 -8.74 -17.10 16.09
C LYS A 43 -7.42 -16.33 16.07
N PHE A 44 -6.60 -16.51 15.04
CA PHE A 44 -5.30 -15.82 14.90
C PHE A 44 -5.48 -14.30 14.84
N ILE A 45 -6.38 -13.80 13.97
CA ILE A 45 -6.62 -12.37 13.81
C ILE A 45 -7.18 -11.76 15.11
N ASN A 46 -8.15 -12.41 15.76
CA ASN A 46 -8.73 -11.89 17.00
C ASN A 46 -7.72 -11.91 18.16
N THR A 47 -6.88 -12.94 18.26
CA THR A 47 -5.79 -12.96 19.26
C THR A 47 -4.80 -11.82 19.02
N TYR A 48 -4.35 -11.64 17.76
CA TYR A 48 -3.45 -10.56 17.39
C TYR A 48 -4.07 -9.17 17.66
N TYR A 49 -5.35 -8.99 17.32
CA TYR A 49 -6.09 -7.77 17.62
C TYR A 49 -6.10 -7.46 19.12
N GLN A 50 -6.45 -8.45 19.95
CA GLN A 50 -6.50 -8.27 21.40
C GLN A 50 -5.13 -7.98 22.02
N GLU A 51 -4.08 -8.64 21.54
CA GLU A 51 -2.74 -8.51 22.12
C GLU A 51 -1.99 -7.26 21.64
N LYS A 52 -2.20 -6.84 20.40
CA LYS A 52 -1.37 -5.82 19.74
C LYS A 52 -2.08 -4.53 19.41
N MET A 53 -3.39 -4.56 19.21
CA MET A 53 -4.14 -3.37 18.75
C MET A 53 -4.95 -2.69 19.86
N GLN A 54 -5.17 -3.38 20.97
CA GLN A 54 -5.75 -2.77 22.18
C GLN A 54 -4.60 -2.20 23.03
N ASN A 55 -4.75 -0.96 23.51
CA ASN A 55 -3.78 -0.26 24.38
C ASN A 55 -2.54 0.34 23.68
N GLN A 56 -2.62 0.63 22.39
CA GLN A 56 -1.62 1.47 21.72
C GLN A 56 -2.10 2.93 21.64
N GLU A 57 -1.20 3.85 21.28
CA GLU A 57 -1.57 5.25 21.01
C GLU A 57 -2.67 5.34 19.96
N LEU A 58 -2.59 4.49 18.92
CA LEU A 58 -3.65 4.27 17.93
C LEU A 58 -4.47 3.05 18.36
N ASN A 59 -5.71 3.26 18.79
CA ASN A 59 -6.60 2.21 19.25
C ASN A 59 -7.75 2.00 18.25
N LEU A 60 -8.00 0.74 17.91
CA LEU A 60 -9.08 0.30 17.03
C LEU A 60 -10.19 -0.30 17.90
N SER A 61 -11.36 0.31 17.90
CA SER A 61 -12.56 -0.24 18.57
C SER A 61 -13.48 -0.89 17.55
N ILE A 62 -13.58 -2.22 17.62
CA ILE A 62 -14.45 -3.03 16.75
C ILE A 62 -15.71 -3.39 17.55
N PRO A 63 -16.92 -3.21 17.01
CA PRO A 63 -18.14 -3.66 17.65
C PRO A 63 -18.05 -5.14 18.04
N ASN A 64 -18.49 -5.48 19.26
CA ASN A 64 -18.38 -6.81 19.86
C ASN A 64 -16.95 -7.32 20.05
N ASN A 65 -15.92 -6.48 19.87
CA ASN A 65 -14.49 -6.82 19.97
C ASN A 65 -14.11 -8.08 19.18
N LYS A 66 -14.75 -8.30 18.02
CA LYS A 66 -14.56 -9.51 17.24
C LYS A 66 -14.65 -9.26 15.74
N ILE A 67 -13.65 -9.78 15.02
CA ILE A 67 -13.64 -9.93 13.56
C ILE A 67 -14.21 -11.32 13.26
N THR A 68 -15.14 -11.43 12.33
CA THR A 68 -15.76 -12.70 11.94
C THR A 68 -15.23 -13.15 10.59
N CYS A 69 -14.90 -14.44 10.48
CA CYS A 69 -14.38 -15.02 9.25
C CYS A 69 -15.34 -16.08 8.70
N SER A 70 -15.50 -16.07 7.38
CA SER A 70 -16.22 -17.08 6.62
C SER A 70 -15.32 -17.65 5.54
N SER A 71 -15.56 -18.91 5.16
CA SER A 71 -14.85 -19.52 4.07
C SER A 71 -15.73 -19.67 2.84
N ASN A 72 -15.17 -19.34 1.69
CA ASN A 72 -15.79 -19.59 0.40
C ASN A 72 -14.88 -20.51 -0.41
N GLN A 73 -15.42 -21.62 -0.90
CA GLN A 73 -14.66 -22.55 -1.71
C GLN A 73 -14.58 -22.00 -3.14
N SER A 74 -13.37 -21.67 -3.60
CA SER A 74 -13.18 -21.19 -4.97
C SER A 74 -13.05 -22.34 -5.99
N ASN A 75 -12.44 -23.45 -5.57
CA ASN A 75 -12.34 -24.72 -6.32
C ASN A 75 -11.87 -25.85 -5.39
N PHE A 76 -11.70 -27.07 -5.89
CA PHE A 76 -11.29 -28.24 -5.07
C PHE A 76 -9.89 -28.12 -4.45
N THR A 77 -9.03 -27.24 -4.98
CA THR A 77 -7.63 -27.12 -4.57
C THR A 77 -7.35 -25.84 -3.77
N SER A 78 -8.22 -24.83 -3.84
CA SER A 78 -8.03 -23.56 -3.16
C SER A 78 -9.30 -23.11 -2.42
N SER A 79 -9.10 -22.50 -1.26
CA SER A 79 -10.15 -21.86 -0.46
C SER A 79 -9.87 -20.37 -0.33
N VAL A 80 -10.93 -19.59 -0.24
CA VAL A 80 -10.89 -18.17 0.08
C VAL A 80 -11.53 -17.99 1.46
N VAL A 81 -10.80 -17.40 2.39
CA VAL A 81 -11.33 -16.99 3.69
C VAL A 81 -11.50 -15.48 3.65
N ILE A 82 -12.67 -15.00 4.04
CA ILE A 82 -13.01 -13.59 4.13
C ILE A 82 -13.33 -13.28 5.58
N CYS A 83 -12.57 -12.38 6.17
CA CYS A 83 -12.77 -11.89 7.52
C CYS A 83 -13.26 -10.45 7.46
N GLU A 84 -14.33 -10.13 8.18
CA GLU A 84 -14.94 -8.81 8.14
C GLU A 84 -15.16 -8.23 9.53
N ALA A 85 -15.01 -6.93 9.64
CA ALA A 85 -15.48 -6.10 10.73
C ALA A 85 -16.15 -4.85 10.17
N LYS A 86 -17.18 -4.34 10.86
CA LYS A 86 -17.96 -3.17 10.42
C LYS A 86 -17.98 -2.13 11.51
N ASP A 87 -18.19 -0.87 11.10
CA ASP A 87 -18.40 0.28 11.99
C ASP A 87 -17.26 0.41 13.04
N ILE A 88 -16.02 0.40 12.54
CA ILE A 88 -14.83 0.46 13.37
C ILE A 88 -14.54 1.92 13.72
N ASN A 89 -14.33 2.19 15.00
CA ASN A 89 -13.86 3.48 15.48
C ASN A 89 -12.36 3.43 15.75
N VAL A 90 -11.65 4.42 15.23
CA VAL A 90 -10.22 4.60 15.44
C VAL A 90 -10.00 5.82 16.32
N THR A 91 -9.26 5.65 17.40
CA THR A 91 -8.87 6.76 18.28
C THR A 91 -7.34 6.86 18.33
N TYR A 92 -6.81 8.07 18.41
CA TYR A 92 -5.40 8.34 18.64
C TYR A 92 -5.26 9.07 19.97
N GLN A 93 -4.53 8.49 20.93
CA GLN A 93 -4.39 9.02 22.30
C GLN A 93 -5.76 9.36 22.94
N ASN A 94 -6.76 8.49 22.75
CA ASN A 94 -8.15 8.65 23.18
C ASN A 94 -8.95 9.77 22.49
N ILE A 95 -8.41 10.43 21.49
CA ILE A 95 -9.13 11.40 20.65
C ILE A 95 -9.71 10.66 19.44
N PRO A 96 -10.98 10.89 19.07
CA PRO A 96 -11.53 10.32 17.84
C PRO A 96 -10.66 10.70 16.63
N PHE A 97 -10.16 9.69 15.90
CA PHE A 97 -9.30 9.92 14.75
C PHE A 97 -10.04 9.68 13.43
N ALA A 98 -10.69 8.51 13.31
CA ALA A 98 -11.43 8.14 12.11
C ALA A 98 -12.50 7.08 12.41
N THR A 99 -13.45 6.95 11.48
CA THR A 99 -14.37 5.81 11.42
C THR A 99 -14.12 5.04 10.12
N ILE A 100 -14.20 3.70 10.16
CA ILE A 100 -14.07 2.84 8.99
C ILE A 100 -15.36 2.03 8.90
N LYS A 101 -16.08 2.13 7.79
CA LYS A 101 -17.35 1.43 7.64
C LYS A 101 -17.16 -0.07 7.56
N THR A 102 -16.18 -0.53 6.78
CA THR A 102 -15.91 -1.96 6.61
C THR A 102 -14.41 -2.21 6.52
N LEU A 103 -13.92 -3.14 7.30
CA LEU A 103 -12.62 -3.81 7.12
C LEU A 103 -12.90 -5.19 6.56
N SER A 104 -12.28 -5.55 5.45
CA SER A 104 -12.33 -6.88 4.86
C SER A 104 -10.93 -7.41 4.63
N ILE A 105 -10.63 -8.61 5.12
CA ILE A 105 -9.36 -9.31 4.89
C ILE A 105 -9.70 -10.58 4.10
N THR A 106 -9.26 -10.63 2.85
CA THR A 106 -9.44 -11.79 1.98
C THR A 106 -8.13 -12.54 1.88
N HIS A 107 -8.13 -13.82 2.29
CA HIS A 107 -6.97 -14.69 2.20
C HIS A 107 -7.27 -15.89 1.30
N LYS A 108 -6.44 -16.09 0.26
CA LYS A 108 -6.54 -17.22 -0.67
C LYS A 108 -5.33 -18.13 -0.51
N SER A 109 -5.59 -19.42 -0.25
CA SER A 109 -4.53 -20.42 -0.08
C SER A 109 -5.01 -21.83 -0.48
N PRO A 110 -4.09 -22.80 -0.68
CA PRO A 110 -4.47 -24.19 -0.89
C PRO A 110 -5.34 -24.73 0.23
N VAL A 111 -6.34 -25.56 -0.11
CA VAL A 111 -7.34 -26.06 0.85
C VAL A 111 -6.69 -26.81 2.03
N MET A 112 -5.65 -27.59 1.78
CA MET A 112 -5.00 -28.44 2.78
C MET A 112 -4.04 -27.72 3.72
N GLN A 113 -3.73 -26.43 3.49
CA GLN A 113 -2.90 -25.65 4.40
C GLN A 113 -3.74 -25.16 5.59
N LEU A 114 -3.61 -25.81 6.72
CA LEU A 114 -4.38 -25.51 7.94
C LEU A 114 -3.57 -24.76 9.00
N SER A 115 -2.25 -24.86 9.00
CA SER A 115 -1.42 -24.13 9.96
C SER A 115 -1.24 -22.68 9.53
N VAL A 116 -1.21 -21.76 10.50
CA VAL A 116 -0.93 -20.34 10.25
C VAL A 116 0.45 -20.17 9.59
N GLN A 117 1.45 -20.94 9.99
CA GLN A 117 2.79 -20.89 9.42
C GLN A 117 2.79 -21.25 7.93
N ASP A 118 2.06 -22.31 7.53
CA ASP A 118 1.95 -22.69 6.12
C ASP A 118 1.20 -21.63 5.30
N MET A 119 0.19 -20.99 5.90
CA MET A 119 -0.54 -19.88 5.27
C MET A 119 0.36 -18.66 5.09
N LEU A 120 1.21 -18.32 6.06
CA LEU A 120 2.16 -17.21 5.97
C LEU A 120 3.26 -17.46 4.92
N ASN A 121 3.60 -18.72 4.63
CA ASN A 121 4.60 -19.07 3.61
C ASN A 121 4.07 -18.90 2.17
N ASN A 122 2.76 -18.85 1.97
CA ASN A 122 2.11 -18.66 0.67
C ASN A 122 1.00 -17.63 0.79
N LEU A 123 1.37 -16.39 1.11
CA LEU A 123 0.41 -15.31 1.31
C LEU A 123 -0.17 -14.84 -0.03
N ASN A 124 -1.48 -14.88 -0.11
CA ASN A 124 -2.26 -14.17 -1.11
C ASN A 124 -3.40 -13.48 -0.36
N THR A 125 -3.12 -12.30 0.16
CA THR A 125 -3.98 -11.59 1.08
C THR A 125 -4.28 -10.20 0.54
N GLU A 126 -5.55 -9.85 0.55
CA GLU A 126 -6.04 -8.50 0.26
C GLU A 126 -6.73 -7.94 1.50
N ILE A 127 -6.35 -6.74 1.91
CA ILE A 127 -6.99 -5.99 2.99
C ILE A 127 -7.67 -4.79 2.36
N LYS A 128 -8.97 -4.62 2.66
CA LYS A 128 -9.77 -3.47 2.21
C LYS A 128 -10.33 -2.74 3.41
N LEU A 129 -10.19 -1.43 3.37
CA LEU A 129 -10.82 -0.49 4.29
C LEU A 129 -11.73 0.39 3.44
N ASP A 130 -13.03 0.25 3.61
CA ASP A 130 -14.01 0.99 2.84
C ASP A 130 -14.60 2.13 3.67
N LYS A 131 -14.74 3.28 3.02
CA LYS A 131 -15.33 4.50 3.58
C LYS A 131 -14.70 4.91 4.89
N ILE A 132 -13.43 5.22 4.84
CA ILE A 132 -12.71 5.85 5.94
C ILE A 132 -13.16 7.31 5.98
N ASN A 133 -13.65 7.74 7.14
CA ASN A 133 -14.00 9.13 7.41
C ASN A 133 -13.20 9.59 8.62
N PHE A 134 -12.37 10.59 8.44
CA PHE A 134 -11.65 11.21 9.55
C PHE A 134 -12.61 12.02 10.42
N SER A 135 -12.34 12.04 11.72
CA SER A 135 -13.18 12.80 12.67
C SER A 135 -13.04 14.29 12.44
N GLU A 136 -14.12 15.04 12.71
CA GLU A 136 -14.10 16.49 12.61
C GLU A 136 -13.14 17.10 13.65
N GLU A 137 -13.06 16.50 14.85
CA GLU A 137 -12.14 16.97 15.89
C GLU A 137 -10.67 16.85 15.45
N PHE A 138 -10.30 15.78 14.76
CA PHE A 138 -8.94 15.60 14.25
C PHE A 138 -8.64 16.56 13.10
N LEU A 139 -9.59 16.73 12.17
CA LEU A 139 -9.44 17.57 11.00
C LEU A 139 -9.57 19.06 11.31
N ALA A 140 -10.37 19.42 12.31
CA ALA A 140 -10.62 20.80 12.70
C ALA A 140 -9.53 21.38 13.62
N ALA A 141 -8.60 20.57 14.13
CA ALA A 141 -7.53 21.06 14.99
C ALA A 141 -6.81 22.32 14.46
N PRO A 142 -6.55 22.49 13.14
CA PRO A 142 -6.01 23.74 12.59
C PRO A 142 -7.05 24.86 12.43
N SER A 143 -8.36 24.57 12.39
CA SER A 143 -9.42 25.51 12.00
C SER A 143 -10.01 26.31 13.16
N PHE A 144 -9.72 25.95 14.42
CA PHE A 144 -10.24 26.68 15.61
C PHE A 144 -9.70 28.11 15.77
N VAL A 145 -8.77 28.51 14.91
CA VAL A 145 -8.04 29.79 15.06
C VAL A 145 -8.67 30.91 14.26
N ASP A 146 -9.30 30.60 13.11
CA ASP A 146 -9.85 31.63 12.22
C ASP A 146 -11.11 31.10 11.49
N GLN A 147 -12.17 31.91 11.46
CA GLN A 147 -13.44 31.56 10.83
C GLN A 147 -13.30 31.33 9.31
N ASN A 148 -12.43 32.09 8.63
CA ASN A 148 -12.18 31.91 7.20
C ASN A 148 -11.48 30.57 6.93
N VAL A 149 -10.56 30.18 7.79
CA VAL A 149 -9.87 28.88 7.75
C VAL A 149 -10.87 27.74 7.92
N THR A 150 -11.75 27.83 8.91
CA THR A 150 -12.80 26.84 9.15
C THR A 150 -13.70 26.68 7.92
N GLN A 151 -14.20 27.79 7.37
CA GLN A 151 -15.07 27.74 6.19
C GLN A 151 -14.37 27.11 4.98
N LEU A 152 -13.13 27.50 4.69
CA LEU A 152 -12.36 26.94 3.57
C LEU A 152 -12.08 25.44 3.75
N PHE A 153 -11.78 25.03 4.97
CA PHE A 153 -11.54 23.63 5.29
C PHE A 153 -12.81 22.80 5.07
N GLU A 154 -13.95 23.19 5.66
CA GLU A 154 -15.20 22.46 5.59
C GLU A 154 -15.75 22.37 4.17
N GLU A 155 -15.61 23.45 3.38
CA GLU A 155 -16.19 23.53 2.04
C GLU A 155 -15.34 22.81 0.99
N TYR A 156 -14.01 22.86 1.08
CA TYR A 156 -13.12 22.43 0.00
C TYR A 156 -12.19 21.29 0.36
N ILE A 157 -11.73 21.18 1.60
CA ILE A 157 -10.75 20.16 2.02
C ILE A 157 -11.45 18.93 2.58
N ALA A 158 -12.31 19.11 3.59
CA ALA A 158 -12.99 18.00 4.25
C ALA A 158 -13.72 17.04 3.29
N PRO A 159 -14.40 17.49 2.21
CA PRO A 159 -15.03 16.60 1.25
C PRO A 159 -14.04 15.72 0.46
N GLN A 160 -12.76 16.12 0.35
CA GLN A 160 -11.75 15.34 -0.38
C GLN A 160 -11.19 14.19 0.45
N ILE A 161 -11.28 14.28 1.77
CA ILE A 161 -10.75 13.31 2.74
C ILE A 161 -11.86 12.50 3.43
N LYS A 162 -13.08 12.58 2.90
CA LYS A 162 -14.22 11.73 3.27
C LYS A 162 -14.38 10.56 2.28
N ASP A 163 -14.97 9.46 2.75
CA ASP A 163 -15.27 8.26 1.96
C ASP A 163 -14.03 7.71 1.22
N ILE A 164 -12.89 7.65 1.91
CA ILE A 164 -11.65 7.11 1.36
C ILE A 164 -11.70 5.58 1.43
N ASP A 165 -11.47 4.93 0.28
CA ASP A 165 -11.27 3.49 0.19
C ASP A 165 -9.78 3.19 0.08
N ILE A 166 -9.28 2.26 0.89
CA ILE A 166 -7.90 1.78 0.83
C ILE A 166 -7.92 0.27 0.57
N SER A 167 -7.15 -0.20 -0.39
CA SER A 167 -6.89 -1.63 -0.56
C SER A 167 -5.39 -1.90 -0.59
N LEU A 168 -4.97 -2.89 0.18
CA LEU A 168 -3.61 -3.41 0.22
C LEU A 168 -3.65 -4.87 -0.22
N SER A 169 -2.99 -5.20 -1.30
CA SER A 169 -2.82 -6.57 -1.78
C SER A 169 -1.36 -7.00 -1.58
N TYR A 170 -1.18 -8.15 -0.96
CA TYR A 170 0.11 -8.77 -0.73
C TYR A 170 0.10 -10.18 -1.30
N ILE A 171 0.93 -10.43 -2.31
CA ILE A 171 1.05 -11.74 -2.95
C ILE A 171 2.49 -12.21 -2.82
N GLN A 172 2.65 -13.31 -2.10
CA GLN A 172 3.93 -13.97 -1.88
C GLN A 172 3.77 -15.46 -2.19
N LYS A 173 4.58 -16.00 -3.08
CA LYS A 173 4.48 -17.39 -3.54
C LYS A 173 5.77 -18.14 -3.28
N ASP A 174 5.64 -19.41 -2.90
CA ASP A 174 6.73 -20.39 -2.89
C ASP A 174 7.94 -20.09 -1.99
N LEU A 175 7.75 -19.42 -0.84
CA LEU A 175 8.83 -19.16 0.13
C LEU A 175 9.54 -20.43 0.63
N ASN A 176 8.88 -21.59 0.56
CA ASN A 176 9.47 -22.86 0.98
C ASN A 176 10.37 -23.49 -0.07
N LYS A 177 10.46 -22.94 -1.27
CA LYS A 177 11.38 -23.42 -2.29
C LYS A 177 12.76 -22.84 -2.08
N ILE A 178 13.66 -23.71 -1.67
CA ILE A 178 15.07 -23.41 -1.42
C ILE A 178 15.76 -23.06 -2.73
N ASN A 179 16.60 -22.02 -2.73
CA ASN A 179 17.36 -21.53 -3.89
C ASN A 179 16.51 -21.13 -5.11
N THR A 180 15.24 -20.83 -4.93
CA THR A 180 14.38 -20.30 -6.00
C THR A 180 13.97 -18.86 -5.72
N ASN A 181 13.84 -18.08 -6.80
CA ASN A 181 13.30 -16.74 -6.73
C ASN A 181 11.79 -16.81 -6.46
N ALA A 182 11.36 -16.39 -5.29
CA ALA A 182 9.96 -16.29 -4.94
C ALA A 182 9.48 -14.84 -5.12
N PRO A 183 8.55 -14.56 -6.06
CA PRO A 183 8.07 -13.20 -6.26
C PRO A 183 7.19 -12.74 -5.10
N ILE A 184 7.40 -11.48 -4.69
CA ILE A 184 6.53 -10.74 -3.80
C ILE A 184 6.01 -9.53 -4.55
N ASN A 185 4.70 -9.40 -4.62
CA ASN A 185 4.04 -8.24 -5.18
C ASN A 185 3.19 -7.58 -4.08
N ILE A 186 3.40 -6.29 -3.90
CA ILE A 186 2.63 -5.47 -2.97
C ILE A 186 1.95 -4.39 -3.80
N THR A 187 0.62 -4.30 -3.72
CA THR A 187 -0.16 -3.25 -4.37
C THR A 187 -0.97 -2.51 -3.32
N LEU A 188 -0.77 -1.21 -3.21
CA LEU A 188 -1.57 -0.30 -2.40
C LEU A 188 -2.39 0.60 -3.31
N ASN A 189 -3.71 0.63 -3.11
CA ASN A 189 -4.58 1.58 -3.78
C ASN A 189 -5.29 2.44 -2.74
N VAL A 190 -5.34 3.74 -3.01
CA VAL A 190 -6.10 4.72 -2.23
C VAL A 190 -7.03 5.43 -3.20
N LYS A 191 -8.30 5.46 -2.89
CA LYS A 191 -9.32 6.03 -3.76
C LYS A 191 -10.30 6.87 -2.97
N ASN A 192 -10.65 8.01 -3.54
CA ASN A 192 -11.80 8.79 -3.13
C ASN A 192 -12.65 9.18 -4.36
N LYS A 193 -13.59 10.10 -4.19
CA LYS A 193 -14.45 10.57 -5.26
C LYS A 193 -13.67 11.22 -6.41
N SER A 194 -12.65 12.00 -6.10
CA SER A 194 -11.95 12.88 -7.05
C SER A 194 -10.69 12.28 -7.65
N LEU A 195 -10.02 11.34 -6.94
CA LEU A 195 -8.75 10.77 -7.38
C LEU A 195 -8.59 9.29 -6.97
N THR A 196 -7.69 8.62 -7.67
CA THR A 196 -7.20 7.29 -7.29
C THR A 196 -5.68 7.32 -7.36
N ALA A 197 -5.01 6.91 -6.28
CA ALA A 197 -3.59 6.67 -6.25
C ALA A 197 -3.32 5.17 -6.12
N SER A 198 -2.34 4.66 -6.86
CA SER A 198 -1.91 3.27 -6.76
C SER A 198 -0.39 3.19 -6.62
N PHE A 199 0.07 2.27 -5.80
CA PHE A 199 1.48 2.00 -5.58
C PHE A 199 1.72 0.49 -5.68
N ASP A 200 2.50 0.06 -6.67
CA ASP A 200 2.84 -1.32 -6.93
C ASP A 200 4.33 -1.54 -6.71
N ILE A 201 4.70 -2.50 -5.85
CA ILE A 201 6.08 -2.91 -5.61
C ILE A 201 6.25 -4.36 -6.02
N LYS A 202 7.32 -4.66 -6.75
CA LYS A 202 7.73 -6.00 -7.12
C LYS A 202 9.10 -6.30 -6.54
N ASN A 203 9.18 -7.37 -5.81
CA ASN A 203 10.40 -7.86 -5.18
C ASN A 203 10.56 -9.36 -5.44
N ASN A 204 11.78 -9.88 -5.28
CA ASN A 204 12.06 -11.31 -5.22
C ASN A 204 12.73 -11.67 -3.91
N ILE A 205 12.41 -12.85 -3.37
CA ILE A 205 13.13 -13.42 -2.22
C ILE A 205 13.84 -14.70 -2.65
N ILE A 206 15.09 -14.85 -2.21
CA ILE A 206 15.84 -16.10 -2.29
C ILE A 206 16.00 -16.64 -0.87
N THR A 207 15.58 -17.89 -0.65
CA THR A 207 15.78 -18.60 0.61
C THR A 207 16.94 -19.59 0.45
N TYR A 208 17.88 -19.59 1.38
CA TYR A 208 19.06 -20.45 1.36
C TYR A 208 18.89 -21.65 2.29
N THR A 209 19.41 -22.82 1.90
CA THR A 209 19.46 -24.03 2.77
C THR A 209 20.32 -23.87 3.98
N GLN A 210 21.42 -23.10 3.83
CA GLN A 210 22.35 -22.76 4.90
C GLN A 210 22.59 -21.26 4.86
N PRO A 211 22.83 -20.64 6.01
CA PRO A 211 23.16 -19.22 6.05
C PRO A 211 24.32 -18.89 5.11
N GLN A 212 24.12 -17.86 4.29
CA GLN A 212 25.16 -17.33 3.40
C GLN A 212 25.84 -16.15 4.07
N ASN A 213 27.16 -16.17 4.09
CA ASN A 213 27.95 -15.04 4.55
C ASN A 213 28.03 -14.01 3.42
N THR A 214 27.41 -12.85 3.64
CA THR A 214 27.41 -11.74 2.69
C THR A 214 28.23 -10.59 3.27
N ILE A 215 29.15 -10.06 2.48
CA ILE A 215 29.98 -8.92 2.86
C ILE A 215 29.19 -7.64 2.48
N PHE A 216 29.00 -6.77 3.46
CA PHE A 216 28.43 -5.43 3.28
C PHE A 216 29.53 -4.39 3.47
N GLU A 217 29.73 -3.55 2.47
CA GLU A 217 30.58 -2.38 2.56
C GLU A 217 29.79 -1.26 3.24
N THR A 218 30.27 -0.81 4.39
CA THR A 218 29.70 0.28 5.19
C THR A 218 30.68 1.44 5.28
N SER A 219 30.24 2.59 5.78
CA SER A 219 31.11 3.74 6.08
C SER A 219 32.21 3.39 7.12
N HIS A 220 31.99 2.34 7.93
CA HIS A 220 32.91 1.88 8.96
C HIS A 220 33.81 0.71 8.54
N GLY A 221 33.68 0.23 7.28
CA GLY A 221 34.44 -0.87 6.73
C GLY A 221 33.58 -2.05 6.27
N ASN A 222 34.23 -3.17 5.95
CA ASN A 222 33.54 -4.36 5.48
C ASN A 222 33.03 -5.21 6.64
N GLU A 223 31.73 -5.46 6.67
CA GLU A 223 31.09 -6.34 7.65
C GLU A 223 30.54 -7.60 6.99
N THR A 224 30.74 -8.75 7.66
CA THR A 224 30.23 -10.04 7.18
C THR A 224 29.01 -10.45 7.97
N ILE A 225 27.85 -10.56 7.30
CA ILE A 225 26.58 -10.93 7.91
C ILE A 225 26.10 -12.25 7.35
N SER A 226 25.65 -13.12 8.25
CA SER A 226 25.06 -14.41 7.89
C SER A 226 23.55 -14.26 7.67
N ILE A 227 23.09 -14.56 6.47
CA ILE A 227 21.69 -14.39 6.05
C ILE A 227 21.09 -15.70 5.56
N ASN A 228 19.86 -16.00 5.99
CA ASN A 228 19.07 -17.15 5.54
C ASN A 228 18.17 -16.81 4.35
N GLN A 229 17.82 -15.54 4.22
CA GLN A 229 16.98 -15.04 3.12
C GLN A 229 17.53 -13.71 2.62
N GLN A 230 17.45 -13.52 1.32
CA GLN A 230 17.82 -12.26 0.69
C GLN A 230 16.67 -11.76 -0.20
N ALA A 231 16.21 -10.54 0.08
CA ALA A 231 15.20 -9.86 -0.70
C ALA A 231 15.85 -8.91 -1.70
N PHE A 232 15.34 -8.91 -2.94
CA PHE A 232 15.81 -8.06 -4.03
C PHE A 232 14.65 -7.21 -4.55
N PHE A 233 14.86 -5.92 -4.62
CA PHE A 233 13.95 -5.01 -5.29
C PHE A 233 14.03 -5.19 -6.80
N GLN A 234 12.89 -5.19 -7.48
CA GLN A 234 12.81 -5.23 -8.94
C GLN A 234 12.29 -3.92 -9.52
N SER A 235 11.12 -3.50 -9.04
CA SER A 235 10.48 -2.28 -9.52
C SER A 235 9.46 -1.76 -8.53
N ALA A 236 9.22 -0.46 -8.60
CA ALA A 236 8.06 0.20 -8.00
C ALA A 236 7.38 1.06 -9.06
N LYS A 237 6.06 1.14 -8.99
CA LYS A 237 5.26 2.01 -9.85
C LYS A 237 4.25 2.75 -9.00
N PHE A 238 4.24 4.07 -9.13
CA PHE A 238 3.26 4.95 -8.51
C PHE A 238 2.44 5.64 -9.57
N CYS A 239 1.11 5.56 -9.49
CA CYS A 239 0.20 6.20 -10.42
C CYS A 239 -0.83 7.05 -9.69
N ILE A 240 -1.16 8.20 -10.26
CA ILE A 240 -2.28 9.04 -9.84
C ILE A 240 -3.23 9.21 -11.03
N ASN A 241 -4.52 8.93 -10.80
CA ASN A 241 -5.60 9.18 -11.74
C ASN A 241 -6.58 10.17 -11.13
N ILE A 242 -6.78 11.29 -11.79
CA ILE A 242 -7.62 12.40 -11.33
C ILE A 242 -8.91 12.43 -12.14
N LYS A 243 -10.06 12.33 -11.47
CA LYS A 243 -11.39 12.31 -12.09
C LYS A 243 -12.04 13.68 -12.11
N GLU A 244 -11.90 14.44 -11.01
CA GLU A 244 -12.51 15.77 -10.83
C GLU A 244 -11.40 16.81 -10.70
N ARG A 245 -10.71 17.10 -11.80
CA ARG A 245 -9.52 17.95 -11.84
C ARG A 245 -9.74 19.34 -11.27
N ASP A 246 -10.79 20.02 -11.72
CA ASP A 246 -11.08 21.39 -11.28
C ASP A 246 -11.32 21.46 -9.77
N ARG A 247 -11.95 20.42 -9.22
CA ARG A 247 -12.19 20.30 -7.79
C ARG A 247 -10.90 20.06 -7.01
N VAL A 248 -10.01 19.20 -7.52
CA VAL A 248 -8.68 18.98 -6.90
C VAL A 248 -7.87 20.27 -6.93
N PHE A 249 -7.87 20.99 -8.05
CA PHE A 249 -7.17 22.29 -8.15
C PHE A 249 -7.76 23.32 -7.19
N LEU A 250 -9.09 23.41 -7.10
CA LEU A 250 -9.76 24.32 -6.17
C LEU A 250 -9.43 23.99 -4.72
N SER A 251 -9.32 22.71 -4.37
CA SER A 251 -8.89 22.29 -3.03
C SER A 251 -7.45 22.73 -2.73
N LEU A 252 -6.54 22.59 -3.70
CA LEU A 252 -5.16 23.06 -3.58
C LEU A 252 -5.06 24.59 -3.38
N TYR A 253 -5.83 25.34 -4.17
CA TYR A 253 -5.89 26.80 -4.03
C TYR A 253 -6.50 27.24 -2.69
N ASN A 254 -7.52 26.56 -2.21
CA ASN A 254 -8.11 26.88 -0.91
C ASN A 254 -7.22 26.46 0.26
N TYR A 255 -6.41 25.41 0.10
CA TYR A 255 -5.35 25.08 1.05
C TYR A 255 -4.29 26.20 1.14
N TYR A 256 -3.87 26.77 0.00
CA TYR A 256 -3.03 27.99 -0.01
C TYR A 256 -3.69 29.15 0.73
N LYS A 257 -4.98 29.45 0.46
CA LYS A 257 -5.71 30.53 1.15
C LYS A 257 -5.77 30.29 2.66
N MET A 258 -6.01 29.06 3.07
CA MET A 258 -6.03 28.67 4.47
C MET A 258 -4.69 28.99 5.16
N ASN A 259 -3.58 28.60 4.53
CA ASN A 259 -2.24 28.91 5.05
C ASN A 259 -1.94 30.41 5.07
N TYR A 260 -2.40 31.16 4.08
CA TYR A 260 -2.28 32.63 4.09
C TYR A 260 -2.99 33.25 5.29
N PHE A 261 -4.21 32.83 5.62
CA PHE A 261 -4.93 33.33 6.79
C PHE A 261 -4.26 32.92 8.11
N LEU A 262 -3.78 31.68 8.21
CA LEU A 262 -3.05 31.21 9.40
C LEU A 262 -1.75 31.99 9.61
N ALA A 263 -0.98 32.25 8.56
CA ALA A 263 0.26 33.01 8.64
C ALA A 263 0.02 34.47 9.09
N ASN A 264 -1.04 35.10 8.61
CA ASN A 264 -1.41 36.47 9.00
C ASN A 264 -1.86 36.58 10.46
N ASN A 265 -2.39 35.51 11.04
CA ASN A 265 -2.79 35.42 12.42
C ASN A 265 -1.62 35.08 13.38
N LYS A 266 -0.37 35.12 12.91
CA LYS A 266 0.87 34.82 13.65
C LYS A 266 1.01 33.39 14.18
N GLU A 267 0.13 32.50 13.84
CA GLU A 267 0.34 31.06 14.06
C GLU A 267 1.13 30.51 12.90
N ARG A 268 2.43 30.31 13.14
CA ARG A 268 3.37 29.79 12.12
C ARG A 268 3.03 28.35 11.77
N PHE A 269 2.22 28.19 10.75
CA PHE A 269 2.28 26.99 9.94
C PHE A 269 3.45 27.16 8.96
N ASN A 270 4.55 26.49 9.23
CA ASN A 270 5.63 26.37 8.24
C ASN A 270 5.17 25.42 7.16
N ASP A 271 4.49 25.93 6.14
CA ASP A 271 4.15 25.16 4.97
C ASP A 271 5.33 25.18 3.98
N TYR A 272 6.15 24.12 4.04
CA TYR A 272 7.27 23.93 3.10
C TYR A 272 6.79 23.54 1.69
N PHE A 273 5.50 23.27 1.50
CA PHE A 273 5.02 22.74 0.22
C PHE A 273 4.83 23.81 -0.85
N LEU A 274 4.44 25.02 -0.47
CA LEU A 274 4.24 26.13 -1.40
C LEU A 274 4.79 27.42 -0.77
N ASP A 275 6.11 27.65 -0.90
CA ASP A 275 6.73 28.91 -0.52
C ASP A 275 6.33 30.03 -1.51
N ILE A 276 5.01 30.30 -1.57
CA ILE A 276 4.47 31.43 -2.31
C ILE A 276 4.57 32.65 -1.41
N GLN A 277 5.70 33.32 -1.48
CA GLN A 277 5.92 34.59 -0.78
C GLN A 277 5.06 35.67 -1.43
N SER A 278 3.88 35.88 -0.89
CA SER A 278 3.03 37.02 -1.24
C SER A 278 2.58 37.74 0.01
N ASN A 279 2.76 39.06 0.07
CA ASN A 279 2.22 39.89 1.13
C ASN A 279 0.72 40.10 1.00
N GLU A 280 0.12 39.67 -0.10
CA GLU A 280 -1.31 39.80 -0.41
C GLU A 280 -1.85 38.48 -0.91
N LEU A 281 -3.14 38.21 -0.62
CA LEU A 281 -3.83 37.06 -1.13
C LEU A 281 -3.97 37.16 -2.66
N ILE A 282 -3.34 36.25 -3.39
CA ILE A 282 -3.42 36.21 -4.86
C ILE A 282 -4.66 35.45 -5.33
N ASP A 283 -5.14 35.80 -6.54
CA ASP A 283 -6.24 35.10 -7.17
C ASP A 283 -5.83 33.70 -7.70
N GLN A 284 -6.82 32.92 -8.10
CA GLN A 284 -6.63 31.53 -8.54
C GLN A 284 -5.75 31.40 -9.79
N GLU A 285 -5.83 32.31 -10.74
CA GLU A 285 -5.03 32.28 -11.98
C GLU A 285 -3.58 32.65 -11.71
N THR A 286 -3.37 33.69 -10.89
CA THR A 286 -2.04 34.07 -10.43
C THR A 286 -1.38 32.96 -9.60
N PHE A 287 -2.14 32.31 -8.70
CA PHE A 287 -1.67 31.15 -7.96
C PHE A 287 -1.23 30.02 -8.88
N LYS A 288 -2.06 29.65 -9.86
CA LYS A 288 -1.75 28.60 -10.83
C LYS A 288 -0.45 28.89 -11.59
N LYS A 289 -0.28 30.14 -12.03
CA LYS A 289 0.92 30.59 -12.74
C LYS A 289 2.18 30.52 -11.87
N GLN A 290 2.09 30.98 -10.62
CA GLN A 290 3.21 30.95 -9.68
C GLN A 290 3.60 29.50 -9.34
N VAL A 291 2.64 28.64 -9.02
CA VAL A 291 2.90 27.21 -8.75
C VAL A 291 3.53 26.53 -9.96
N SER A 292 3.02 26.79 -11.18
CA SER A 292 3.61 26.24 -12.40
C SER A 292 5.07 26.68 -12.58
N THR A 293 5.36 27.95 -12.33
CA THR A 293 6.72 28.50 -12.44
C THR A 293 7.67 27.88 -11.41
N LEU A 294 7.22 27.71 -10.17
CA LEU A 294 8.00 27.07 -9.10
C LEU A 294 8.29 25.60 -9.44
N VAL A 295 7.28 24.85 -9.88
CA VAL A 295 7.42 23.43 -10.25
C VAL A 295 8.37 23.26 -11.43
N ASP A 296 8.23 24.09 -12.48
CA ASP A 296 9.11 24.04 -13.65
C ASP A 296 10.56 24.41 -13.29
N LYS A 297 10.74 25.34 -12.36
CA LYS A 297 12.06 25.70 -11.82
C LYS A 297 12.68 24.54 -11.05
N SER A 298 11.94 23.94 -10.11
CA SER A 298 12.41 22.81 -9.30
C SER A 298 12.79 21.60 -10.15
N ILE A 299 11.98 21.27 -11.18
CA ILE A 299 12.30 20.18 -12.10
C ILE A 299 13.58 20.45 -12.88
N LYS A 300 13.75 21.68 -13.39
CA LYS A 300 14.98 22.05 -14.10
C LYS A 300 16.21 22.00 -13.21
N GLU A 301 16.09 22.42 -11.96
CA GLU A 301 17.18 22.32 -10.98
C GLU A 301 17.54 20.85 -10.70
N MET A 302 16.55 19.96 -10.56
CA MET A 302 16.79 18.52 -10.42
C MET A 302 17.49 17.91 -11.63
N ASP A 303 17.04 18.23 -12.85
CA ASP A 303 17.62 17.72 -14.10
C ASP A 303 19.09 18.18 -14.32
N GLN A 304 19.50 19.27 -13.69
CA GLN A 304 20.85 19.84 -13.81
C GLN A 304 21.81 19.37 -12.72
N LEU A 305 21.33 18.65 -11.70
CA LEU A 305 22.18 18.16 -10.61
C LEU A 305 23.14 17.09 -11.13
N SER A 306 24.43 17.29 -10.85
CA SER A 306 25.40 16.22 -11.00
C SER A 306 25.18 15.14 -9.93
N GLU A 307 25.69 13.92 -10.19
CA GLU A 307 25.68 12.84 -9.19
C GLU A 307 26.23 13.30 -7.83
N GLN A 308 27.30 14.09 -7.86
CA GLN A 308 27.96 14.59 -6.67
C GLN A 308 27.11 15.62 -5.92
N ASP A 309 26.41 16.49 -6.62
CA ASP A 309 25.51 17.49 -6.03
C ASP A 309 24.25 16.83 -5.46
N PHE A 310 23.74 15.79 -6.16
CA PHE A 310 22.60 15.00 -5.68
C PHE A 310 22.91 14.27 -4.34
N MET A 311 24.14 13.73 -4.23
CA MET A 311 24.64 13.02 -3.05
C MET A 311 24.98 13.92 -1.86
N GLN A 312 25.24 15.23 -2.10
CA GLN A 312 25.59 16.19 -1.05
C GLN A 312 24.39 16.97 -0.49
N ARG A 313 23.21 16.76 -1.02
CA ARG A 313 22.00 17.39 -0.50
C ARG A 313 21.64 16.83 0.88
N GLU A 314 21.50 17.72 1.85
CA GLU A 314 21.13 17.38 3.24
C GLU A 314 19.73 16.76 3.40
N ASN A 315 18.86 16.86 2.41
CA ASN A 315 17.55 16.19 2.36
C ASN A 315 16.94 16.34 0.96
N PRO A 316 16.97 15.32 0.07
CA PRO A 316 16.04 15.29 -1.04
C PRO A 316 14.64 15.15 -0.44
N SER A 317 13.86 16.20 -0.51
CA SER A 317 12.51 16.13 0.05
C SER A 317 11.72 15.09 -0.76
N ILE A 318 11.00 14.22 -0.11
CA ILE A 318 9.99 13.32 -0.72
C ILE A 318 9.11 14.10 -1.71
N PHE A 319 8.93 15.41 -1.49
CA PHE A 319 8.22 16.33 -2.37
C PHE A 319 8.83 16.45 -3.77
N GLU A 320 10.16 16.35 -3.92
CA GLU A 320 10.80 16.43 -5.25
C GLU A 320 10.35 15.27 -6.14
N MET A 321 10.09 14.09 -5.59
CA MET A 321 9.54 12.96 -6.32
C MET A 321 8.10 13.21 -6.82
N PHE A 322 7.36 14.12 -6.18
CA PHE A 322 5.99 14.48 -6.58
C PHE A 322 5.91 15.66 -7.54
N MET A 323 6.99 16.40 -7.77
CA MET A 323 7.00 17.55 -8.68
C MET A 323 6.57 17.20 -10.12
N PRO A 324 7.00 16.06 -10.73
CA PRO A 324 6.51 15.66 -12.06
C PRO A 324 4.99 15.44 -12.11
N PHE A 325 4.39 14.92 -11.01
CA PHE A 325 2.93 14.74 -10.92
C PHE A 325 2.21 16.08 -10.83
N LEU A 326 2.72 17.00 -10.02
CA LEU A 326 2.15 18.35 -9.91
C LEU A 326 2.27 19.11 -11.24
N GLN A 327 3.41 19.01 -11.93
CA GLN A 327 3.58 19.56 -13.27
C GLN A 327 2.58 18.98 -14.25
N GLY A 328 2.46 17.66 -14.33
CA GLY A 328 1.51 16.98 -15.20
C GLY A 328 0.06 17.40 -14.92
N PHE A 329 -0.30 17.50 -13.64
CA PHE A 329 -1.61 18.00 -13.21
C PHE A 329 -1.86 19.44 -13.70
N LEU A 330 -0.92 20.37 -13.52
CA LEU A 330 -1.04 21.75 -13.97
C LEU A 330 -1.11 21.87 -15.49
N GLN A 331 -0.42 20.99 -16.23
CA GLN A 331 -0.45 20.89 -17.70
C GLN A 331 -1.71 20.22 -18.26
N GLY A 332 -2.57 19.65 -17.42
CA GLY A 332 -3.85 19.11 -17.86
C GLY A 332 -3.93 17.60 -18.03
N TYR A 333 -2.97 16.86 -17.53
CA TYR A 333 -3.02 15.40 -17.57
C TYR A 333 -3.87 14.83 -16.44
N ASN A 334 -4.65 13.79 -16.74
CA ASN A 334 -5.53 13.12 -15.80
C ASN A 334 -4.92 11.84 -15.24
N SER A 335 -4.04 11.20 -15.99
CA SER A 335 -3.33 9.99 -15.55
C SER A 335 -1.82 10.23 -15.64
N MET A 336 -1.13 9.97 -14.54
CA MET A 336 0.31 10.15 -14.42
C MET A 336 0.90 8.99 -13.62
N CYS A 337 1.97 8.39 -14.15
CA CYS A 337 2.66 7.30 -13.50
C CYS A 337 4.16 7.54 -13.49
N GLN A 338 4.80 7.24 -12.36
CA GLN A 338 6.24 7.13 -12.20
C GLN A 338 6.62 5.68 -11.95
N SER A 339 7.59 5.17 -12.68
CA SER A 339 8.10 3.82 -12.53
C SER A 339 9.59 3.88 -12.23
N LEU A 340 9.98 3.21 -11.16
CA LEU A 340 11.37 2.99 -10.77
C LEU A 340 11.69 1.52 -11.00
N SER A 341 12.80 1.20 -11.64
CA SER A 341 13.23 -0.17 -11.86
C SER A 341 14.74 -0.32 -11.75
N VAL A 342 15.16 -1.50 -11.31
CA VAL A 342 16.59 -1.82 -11.26
C VAL A 342 17.06 -2.07 -12.69
N PRO A 343 18.14 -1.41 -13.18
CA PRO A 343 18.72 -1.68 -14.48
C PRO A 343 19.07 -3.17 -14.67
N ALA A 344 18.93 -3.68 -15.89
CA ALA A 344 19.07 -5.11 -16.18
C ALA A 344 20.43 -5.72 -15.78
N ASN A 345 21.47 -4.90 -15.69
CA ASN A 345 22.84 -5.28 -15.31
C ASN A 345 23.16 -5.09 -13.83
N LYS A 346 22.19 -4.63 -13.03
CA LYS A 346 22.35 -4.37 -11.59
C LYS A 346 21.40 -5.25 -10.77
N THR A 347 21.70 -5.38 -9.50
CA THR A 347 20.81 -6.01 -8.50
C THR A 347 20.76 -5.12 -7.26
N LEU A 348 19.57 -4.90 -6.73
CA LEU A 348 19.37 -4.13 -5.51
C LEU A 348 18.86 -5.04 -4.39
N SER A 349 19.72 -5.36 -3.45
CA SER A 349 19.38 -6.16 -2.27
C SER A 349 18.72 -5.28 -1.21
N LEU A 350 17.43 -5.53 -0.93
CA LEU A 350 16.69 -4.88 0.17
C LEU A 350 17.27 -5.27 1.53
N THR A 351 17.80 -6.49 1.67
CA THR A 351 18.45 -6.95 2.91
C THR A 351 19.69 -6.12 3.18
N LYS A 352 20.53 -5.90 2.15
CA LYS A 352 21.70 -5.02 2.24
C LYS A 352 21.30 -3.58 2.54
N MET A 353 20.31 -3.06 1.82
CA MET A 353 19.79 -1.71 2.00
C MET A 353 19.31 -1.45 3.44
N ASN A 354 18.48 -2.35 3.98
CA ASN A 354 17.98 -2.22 5.35
C ASN A 354 19.11 -2.22 6.39
N TYR A 355 20.15 -3.02 6.16
CA TYR A 355 21.33 -3.04 7.02
C TYR A 355 22.10 -1.72 6.94
N LEU A 356 22.38 -1.24 5.72
CA LEU A 356 23.12 0.01 5.51
C LEU A 356 22.35 1.24 6.04
N LEU A 357 21.01 1.26 5.96
CA LEU A 357 20.18 2.30 6.57
C LEU A 357 20.36 2.37 8.10
N GLN A 358 20.58 1.22 8.74
CA GLN A 358 20.82 1.16 10.20
C GLN A 358 22.21 1.63 10.60
N VAL A 359 23.21 1.45 9.72
CA VAL A 359 24.62 1.75 10.01
C VAL A 359 25.04 3.13 9.48
N ASP A 360 24.68 3.43 8.24
CA ASP A 360 25.14 4.62 7.51
C ASP A 360 24.06 5.74 7.44
N GLY A 361 22.84 5.46 7.94
CA GLY A 361 21.74 6.44 7.94
C GLY A 361 21.05 6.65 6.59
N GLU A 362 20.35 7.78 6.47
CA GLU A 362 19.47 8.06 5.32
C GLU A 362 20.22 8.43 4.04
N GLU A 363 21.50 8.84 4.10
CA GLU A 363 22.30 9.25 2.95
C GLU A 363 22.41 8.16 1.86
N ILE A 364 22.25 6.88 2.26
CA ILE A 364 22.29 5.76 1.34
C ILE A 364 21.06 5.69 0.42
N ILE A 365 19.94 6.29 0.82
CA ILE A 365 18.69 6.29 0.03
C ILE A 365 18.93 7.04 -1.28
N ASP A 366 19.59 8.15 -1.24
CA ASP A 366 19.86 9.00 -2.40
C ASP A 366 20.71 8.29 -3.44
N LYS A 367 21.76 7.59 -2.97
CA LYS A 367 22.60 6.76 -3.84
C LYS A 367 21.79 5.65 -4.52
N ILE A 368 20.88 5.03 -3.79
CA ILE A 368 20.03 3.96 -4.32
C ILE A 368 19.06 4.52 -5.34
N LEU A 369 18.41 5.65 -5.05
CA LEU A 369 17.44 6.29 -5.97
C LEU A 369 18.12 6.76 -7.26
N TYR A 370 19.34 7.27 -7.16
CA TYR A 370 20.13 7.66 -8.32
C TYR A 370 20.47 6.48 -9.24
N ASP A 371 20.69 5.31 -8.68
CA ASP A 371 21.03 4.08 -9.42
C ASP A 371 19.85 3.40 -10.12
N LEU A 372 18.61 3.86 -9.90
CA LEU A 372 17.40 3.29 -10.49
C LEU A 372 17.03 3.97 -11.82
N ASP A 373 16.54 3.17 -12.77
CA ASP A 373 15.89 3.70 -13.96
C ASP A 373 14.55 4.33 -13.56
N ASN A 374 14.42 5.63 -13.82
CA ASN A 374 13.22 6.40 -13.53
C ASN A 374 12.51 6.77 -14.84
N ASN A 375 11.24 6.40 -14.95
CA ASN A 375 10.42 6.71 -16.12
C ASN A 375 9.07 7.31 -15.68
N PHE A 376 8.77 8.49 -16.21
CA PHE A 376 7.53 9.21 -15.97
C PHE A 376 6.66 9.21 -17.22
N THR A 377 5.43 8.72 -17.10
CA THR A 377 4.42 8.67 -18.16
C THR A 377 3.19 9.49 -17.79
N LYS A 378 2.58 10.14 -18.77
CA LYS A 378 1.38 10.97 -18.56
C LYS A 378 0.41 10.81 -19.73
N GLU A 379 -0.89 10.74 -19.39
CA GLU A 379 -2.01 10.60 -20.34
C GLU A 379 -3.09 11.65 -20.02
N ARG A 380 -3.71 12.19 -21.07
CA ARG A 380 -4.79 13.18 -20.96
C ARG A 380 -6.14 12.55 -20.72
#